data_8bd4f4f6588defee487344122ab58347
#
_entry.id   8bd4f4f6588defee487344122ab58347
#
_cell.length_a   1.000
_cell.length_b   1.000
_cell.length_c   1.000
_cell.angle_alpha   90.00
_cell.angle_beta   90.00
_cell.angle_gamma   90.00
#
_symmetry.space_group_name_H-M   'P 1'
#
loop_
_entity.id
_entity.type
_entity.pdbx_description
1 polymer ?
#
loop_
_entity_poly.entity_id
_entity_poly.type
_entity_poly.pdbx_seq_one_letter_code
_entity_poly.pdbx_strand_id
1 'polypeptide(L)'
;MTMFVAEMNQMLDRLDVEDDYYVIAALYQFVSLKQLDVLRQQLHQLCVKHEALGTILLASEGINGTIAAPRSGMARFLEWLELDGRFDNLSLKFSCCPDLSLIHI
;
A
#
# COMPACT_ATOMS: atom_id res chain seq x y z
N MET A 1 10.17 -8.05 -10.30
CA MET A 1 9.29 -6.93 -9.92
C MET A 1 7.84 -7.40 -10.05
N THR A 2 7.03 -7.14 -9.03
CA THR A 2 5.63 -7.52 -9.05
C THR A 2 4.81 -6.55 -9.90
N MET A 3 3.59 -6.95 -10.25
CA MET A 3 2.68 -6.15 -11.06
C MET A 3 2.28 -4.84 -10.34
N PHE A 4 2.05 -4.90 -9.02
CA PHE A 4 1.72 -3.72 -8.23
C PHE A 4 2.87 -2.72 -8.19
N VAL A 5 4.09 -3.21 -8.04
CA VAL A 5 5.28 -2.34 -8.06
C VAL A 5 5.47 -1.72 -9.44
N ALA A 6 5.21 -2.47 -10.51
CA ALA A 6 5.27 -1.94 -11.87
C ALA A 6 4.27 -0.81 -12.09
N GLU A 7 3.03 -0.96 -11.60
CA GLU A 7 2.02 0.10 -11.66
C GLU A 7 2.47 1.35 -10.92
N MET A 8 3.01 1.17 -9.71
CA MET A 8 3.54 2.29 -8.93
C MET A 8 4.64 3.02 -9.69
N ASN A 9 5.60 2.29 -10.22
CA ASN A 9 6.73 2.87 -10.95
C ASN A 9 6.28 3.63 -12.20
N GLN A 10 5.30 3.09 -12.94
CA GLN A 10 4.74 3.78 -14.10
C GLN A 10 4.12 5.12 -13.72
N MET A 11 3.37 5.15 -12.63
CA MET A 11 2.75 6.38 -12.15
C MET A 11 3.80 7.40 -11.72
N LEU A 12 4.80 6.98 -10.97
CA LEU A 12 5.86 7.87 -10.49
C LEU A 12 6.70 8.41 -11.64
N ASP A 13 6.97 7.61 -12.65
CA ASP A 13 7.72 8.05 -13.83
C ASP A 13 6.95 9.13 -14.61
N ARG A 14 5.63 9.02 -14.70
CA ARG A 14 4.79 10.04 -15.33
C ARG A 14 4.80 11.35 -14.58
N LEU A 15 4.87 11.28 -13.25
CA LEU A 15 4.85 12.47 -12.39
C LEU A 15 6.23 13.12 -12.27
N ASP A 16 7.28 12.46 -12.77
CA ASP A 16 8.66 12.94 -12.69
C ASP A 16 9.05 13.30 -11.26
N VAL A 17 8.78 12.38 -10.33
CA VAL A 17 8.94 12.59 -8.90
C VAL A 17 10.33 12.18 -8.45
N GLU A 18 10.92 12.97 -7.56
CA GLU A 18 12.21 12.66 -6.95
C GLU A 18 12.08 11.54 -5.90
N ASP A 19 13.21 10.90 -5.57
CA ASP A 19 13.23 9.72 -4.69
C ASP A 19 12.88 10.03 -3.23
N ASP A 20 12.99 11.28 -2.81
CA ASP A 20 12.71 11.68 -1.43
C ASP A 20 11.23 11.97 -1.17
N TYR A 21 10.37 11.79 -2.16
CA TYR A 21 8.94 11.95 -1.99
C TYR A 21 8.33 10.70 -1.36
N TYR A 22 7.24 10.90 -0.61
CA TYR A 22 6.42 9.81 -0.10
C TYR A 22 5.41 9.39 -1.14
N VAL A 23 5.23 8.08 -1.30
CA VAL A 23 4.22 7.52 -2.17
C VAL A 23 2.97 7.26 -1.34
N ILE A 24 1.82 7.70 -1.84
CA ILE A 24 0.54 7.46 -1.21
C ILE A 24 -0.21 6.44 -2.07
N ALA A 25 -0.69 5.37 -1.43
CA ALA A 25 -1.48 4.34 -2.10
C ALA A 25 -2.83 4.23 -1.43
N ALA A 26 -3.89 4.44 -2.21
CA ALA A 26 -5.26 4.12 -1.81
C ALA A 26 -5.58 2.74 -2.38
N LEU A 27 -6.06 1.85 -1.53
CA LEU A 27 -6.30 0.47 -1.92
C LEU A 27 -7.67 0.00 -1.45
N TYR A 28 -8.32 -0.83 -2.27
CA TYR A 28 -9.51 -1.53 -1.82
C TYR A 28 -9.75 -2.78 -2.66
N GLN A 29 -10.40 -3.75 -2.04
CA GLN A 29 -10.85 -4.96 -2.73
C GLN A 29 -11.98 -5.60 -1.92
N PHE A 30 -13.05 -6.00 -2.59
CA PHE A 30 -14.04 -6.90 -2.01
C PHE A 30 -13.55 -8.33 -2.17
N VAL A 31 -13.30 -8.99 -1.06
CA VAL A 31 -12.80 -10.36 -1.05
C VAL A 31 -13.11 -10.96 0.32
N SER A 32 -13.48 -12.23 0.33
CA SER A 32 -13.74 -12.95 1.56
C SER A 32 -12.43 -13.14 2.34
N LEU A 33 -12.32 -12.53 3.49
CA LEU A 33 -11.13 -12.60 4.33
C LEU A 33 -11.42 -13.39 5.60
N LYS A 34 -10.50 -14.26 5.94
CA LYS A 34 -10.55 -15.07 7.17
C LYS A 34 -9.35 -14.74 8.03
N GLN A 35 -9.42 -15.12 9.30
CA GLN A 35 -8.33 -14.90 10.26
C GLN A 35 -7.88 -13.44 10.30
N LEU A 36 -8.86 -12.54 10.46
CA LEU A 36 -8.60 -11.09 10.40
C LEU A 36 -7.57 -10.64 11.44
N ASP A 37 -7.54 -11.25 12.62
CA ASP A 37 -6.58 -10.90 13.65
C ASP A 37 -5.15 -11.18 13.20
N VAL A 38 -4.92 -12.31 12.54
CA VAL A 38 -3.60 -12.68 12.03
C VAL A 38 -3.20 -11.73 10.91
N LEU A 39 -4.10 -11.48 9.97
CA LEU A 39 -3.85 -10.57 8.85
C LEU A 39 -3.56 -9.16 9.34
N ARG A 40 -4.32 -8.68 10.32
CA ARG A 40 -4.11 -7.36 10.91
C ARG A 40 -2.71 -7.24 11.50
N GLN A 41 -2.26 -8.24 12.25
CA GLN A 41 -0.93 -8.25 12.82
C GLN A 41 0.16 -8.26 11.76
N GLN A 42 -0.02 -9.06 10.72
CA GLN A 42 0.93 -9.14 9.62
C GLN A 42 1.06 -7.80 8.90
N LEU A 43 -0.06 -7.15 8.60
CA LEU A 43 -0.05 -5.84 7.93
C LEU A 43 0.53 -4.76 8.83
N HIS A 44 0.21 -4.78 10.12
CA HIS A 44 0.76 -3.81 11.06
C HIS A 44 2.28 -3.92 11.14
N GLN A 45 2.81 -5.13 11.28
CA GLN A 45 4.25 -5.36 11.32
C GLN A 45 4.92 -4.94 10.02
N LEU A 46 4.29 -5.22 8.90
CA LEU A 46 4.79 -4.83 7.59
C LEU A 46 4.88 -3.31 7.46
N CYS A 47 3.84 -2.61 7.91
CA CYS A 47 3.83 -1.15 7.88
C CYS A 47 4.91 -0.55 8.76
N VAL A 48 5.08 -1.08 9.97
CA VAL A 48 6.13 -0.62 10.88
C VAL A 48 7.51 -0.84 10.27
N LYS A 49 7.73 -2.03 9.71
CA LYS A 49 9.02 -2.40 9.12
C LYS A 49 9.40 -1.48 7.96
N HIS A 50 8.43 -1.08 7.15
CA HIS A 50 8.68 -0.31 5.92
C HIS A 50 8.29 1.16 6.05
N GLU A 51 8.10 1.64 7.28
CA GLU A 51 7.81 3.05 7.57
C GLU A 51 6.54 3.56 6.88
N ALA A 52 5.56 2.68 6.72
CA ALA A 52 4.27 3.04 6.17
C ALA A 52 3.35 3.60 7.26
N LEU A 53 2.68 4.71 6.95
CA LEU A 53 1.73 5.37 7.83
C LEU A 53 0.37 5.42 7.16
N GLY A 54 -0.68 5.42 7.97
CA GLY A 54 -2.02 5.55 7.45
C GLY A 54 -2.99 4.61 8.14
N THR A 55 -4.09 4.31 7.45
CA THR A 55 -5.15 3.47 8.00
C THR A 55 -5.54 2.39 7.00
N ILE A 56 -5.64 1.16 7.48
CA ILE A 56 -6.18 0.04 6.72
C ILE A 56 -7.34 -0.54 7.52
N LEU A 57 -8.48 -0.66 6.87
CA LEU A 57 -9.68 -1.27 7.45
C LEU A 57 -9.83 -2.67 6.90
N LEU A 58 -9.95 -3.64 7.79
CA LEU A 58 -10.15 -5.04 7.43
C LEU A 58 -11.51 -5.50 7.92
N ALA A 59 -12.21 -6.21 7.05
CA ALA A 59 -13.48 -6.85 7.38
C ALA A 59 -13.54 -8.19 6.67
N SER A 60 -14.47 -9.05 7.07
CA SER A 60 -14.68 -10.33 6.39
C SER A 60 -15.03 -10.16 4.91
N GLU A 61 -15.47 -8.97 4.52
CA GLU A 61 -15.90 -8.64 3.16
C GLU A 61 -14.80 -8.04 2.30
N GLY A 62 -13.68 -7.63 2.90
CA GLY A 62 -12.59 -7.06 2.12
C GLY A 62 -11.65 -6.15 2.88
N ILE A 63 -10.90 -5.38 2.12
CA ILE A 63 -9.88 -4.46 2.62
C ILE A 63 -10.08 -3.09 1.99
N ASN A 64 -9.82 -2.05 2.77
CA ASN A 64 -9.91 -0.67 2.32
C ASN A 64 -8.91 0.16 3.12
N GLY A 65 -8.21 1.06 2.47
CA GLY A 65 -7.28 1.91 3.20
C GLY A 65 -6.49 2.86 2.34
N THR A 66 -5.76 3.72 3.03
CA THR A 66 -4.82 4.64 2.40
C THR A 66 -3.55 4.67 3.25
N ILE A 67 -2.43 4.43 2.64
CA ILE A 67 -1.14 4.43 3.32
C ILE A 67 -0.14 5.29 2.57
N ALA A 68 0.85 5.78 3.29
CA ALA A 68 1.95 6.56 2.75
C ALA A 68 3.26 5.96 3.24
N ALA A 69 4.24 5.85 2.36
CA ALA A 69 5.55 5.31 2.70
C ALA A 69 6.59 5.84 1.73
N PRO A 70 7.89 5.79 2.11
CA PRO A 70 8.95 6.01 1.14
C PRO A 70 8.82 5.02 -0.01
N ARG A 71 9.30 5.40 -1.19
CA ARG A 71 9.16 4.57 -2.40
C ARG A 71 9.61 3.13 -2.20
N SER A 72 10.77 2.92 -1.57
CA SER A 72 11.30 1.59 -1.31
C SER A 72 10.41 0.79 -0.35
N GLY A 73 9.91 1.42 0.69
CA GLY A 73 9.00 0.78 1.65
C GLY A 73 7.67 0.42 1.00
N MET A 74 7.13 1.33 0.19
CA MET A 74 5.89 1.06 -0.55
C MET A 74 6.07 -0.13 -1.49
N ALA A 75 7.20 -0.22 -2.18
CA ALA A 75 7.48 -1.35 -3.07
C ALA A 75 7.45 -2.68 -2.31
N ARG A 76 8.04 -2.73 -1.13
CA ARG A 76 8.04 -3.96 -0.30
C ARG A 76 6.64 -4.31 0.20
N PHE A 77 5.88 -3.31 0.60
CA PHE A 77 4.50 -3.50 1.03
C PHE A 77 3.65 -4.09 -0.10
N LEU A 78 3.76 -3.53 -1.30
CA LEU A 78 3.01 -4.00 -2.45
C LEU A 78 3.43 -5.41 -2.90
N GLU A 79 4.72 -5.73 -2.83
CA GLU A 79 5.20 -7.08 -3.11
C GLU A 79 4.56 -8.10 -2.17
N TRP A 80 4.49 -7.78 -0.89
CA TRP A 80 3.88 -8.67 0.10
C TRP A 80 2.42 -8.94 -0.23
N LEU A 81 1.66 -7.88 -0.56
CA LEU A 81 0.24 -8.02 -0.90
C LEU A 81 0.05 -8.89 -2.14
N GLU A 82 0.88 -8.70 -3.15
CA GLU A 82 0.75 -9.48 -4.38
C GLU A 82 1.10 -10.94 -4.17
N LEU A 83 2.16 -11.21 -3.41
CA LEU A 83 2.62 -12.58 -3.15
C LEU A 83 1.68 -13.34 -2.20
N ASP A 84 0.87 -12.64 -1.43
CA ASP A 84 -0.09 -13.27 -0.51
C ASP A 84 -1.16 -14.07 -1.26
N GLY A 85 -1.55 -13.62 -2.45
CA GLY A 85 -2.51 -14.32 -3.31
C GLY A 85 -3.97 -13.96 -3.08
N ARG A 86 -4.31 -13.38 -1.92
CA ARG A 86 -5.71 -12.99 -1.64
C ARG A 86 -6.10 -11.69 -2.33
N PHE A 87 -5.13 -10.88 -2.72
CA PHE A 87 -5.35 -9.51 -3.20
C PHE A 87 -5.12 -9.37 -4.70
N ASP A 88 -5.49 -10.39 -5.47
CA ASP A 88 -5.27 -10.42 -6.93
C ASP A 88 -6.03 -9.33 -7.68
N ASN A 89 -7.16 -8.88 -7.14
CA ASN A 89 -8.01 -7.87 -7.77
C ASN A 89 -7.97 -6.54 -7.00
N LEU A 90 -6.88 -6.28 -6.32
CA LEU A 90 -6.74 -5.05 -5.53
C LEU A 90 -6.76 -3.82 -6.43
N SER A 91 -7.66 -2.90 -6.12
CA SER A 91 -7.70 -1.60 -6.77
C SER A 91 -6.70 -0.68 -6.09
N LEU A 92 -5.80 -0.10 -6.86
CA LEU A 92 -4.73 0.77 -6.37
C LEU A 92 -4.77 2.10 -7.08
N LYS A 93 -4.68 3.19 -6.30
CA LYS A 93 -4.47 4.53 -6.82
C LYS A 93 -3.27 5.13 -6.11
N PHE A 94 -2.35 5.67 -6.88
CA PHE A 94 -1.12 6.23 -6.36
C PHE A 94 -1.08 7.73 -6.53
N SER A 95 -0.51 8.39 -5.54
CA SER A 95 -0.13 9.79 -5.61
C SER A 95 1.17 9.95 -4.83
N CYS A 96 1.71 11.14 -4.76
CA CYS A 96 2.94 11.38 -4.02
C CYS A 96 2.88 12.72 -3.31
N CYS A 97 3.67 12.84 -2.27
CA CYS A 97 3.72 14.01 -1.43
C CYS A 97 5.16 14.22 -0.94
N PRO A 98 5.71 15.44 -1.02
CA PRO A 98 7.09 15.66 -0.60
C PRO A 98 7.27 15.66 0.92
N ASP A 99 6.20 15.81 1.69
CA ASP A 99 6.27 15.94 3.13
C ASP A 99 5.09 15.23 3.79
N LEU A 100 5.38 14.41 4.80
CA LEU A 100 4.36 13.69 5.57
C LEU A 100 3.36 14.63 6.25
N SER A 101 3.76 15.84 6.59
CA SER A 101 2.87 16.81 7.23
C SER A 101 1.72 17.24 6.32
N LEU A 102 1.84 17.04 5.02
CA LEU A 102 0.81 17.36 4.04
C LEU A 102 -0.15 16.21 3.77
N ILE A 103 0.05 15.06 4.40
CA ILE A 103 -0.75 13.86 4.18
C ILE A 103 -1.88 13.81 5.20
N HIS A 104 -3.11 13.82 4.72
CA HIS A 104 -4.32 13.67 5.54
C HIS A 104 -4.88 12.27 5.32
N ILE A 105 -4.59 11.39 6.26
CA ILE A 105 -5.01 9.99 6.16
C ILE A 105 -5.92 9.64 7.32
#